data_2339c251005f5c66165cf5b644206900
#
_entry.id   2339c251005f5c66165cf5b644206900
#
_cell.length_a   1.000
_cell.length_b   1.000
_cell.length_c   1.000
_cell.angle_alpha   90.00
_cell.angle_beta   90.00
_cell.angle_gamma   90.00
#
_symmetry.space_group_name_H-M   'P 1'
#
loop_
_entity.id
_entity.type
_entity.pdbx_description
1 polymer ?
#
loop_
_entity_poly.entity_id
_entity_poly.type
_entity_poly.pdbx_seq_one_letter_code
_entity_poly.pdbx_strand_id
1 'polypeptide(L)'
;MAKEIKYGAEARKALEAGVNQLADTVRVTLGPKGRNVVLDKAFGAPLITNDGVTIAKEIELKDPYENMGAQLIKEVASKTNDVAGDGTTTATVLAQAMINAGMKNLAAGANPIVLRKGMKKATDTAVEAIKAQASPISGKEQIAKVAAISAGDETVGQMVADAMEKVSKDGVITIEESKTMRTELDVVEGMQFDRGYLSAYMCTDMEKMEANLEDPYILITDKKIANIQEILPLLEQLVQSGAKLLIVAEDIEGEALTTLIVNKLRGTFTVVGVKAPGFGDRRKEMLKDIAILTGGQVISEELGLELKDATMDMLGRAKSVKVTKENTIIVDGCGDAADVQARIAQIKAQMAETTSDYDKEKLQERLAKLAGGVAVIRVGAATETEMKEMKLRMEDALNATRAAVEEGIVAGGGTAYIEACKKVEALAEILYGDEKTGAEIVLKALQAPLFHIAANAGLEGAVVVNKVKEAADGIGFNALEETYVDMIKAGILDPAKVTRSALENATSVASTLLTTESVVATIKEPAPAAPAAPDMGGMY
;
A
#
# COMPACT_ATOMS: atom_id res chain seq x y z
N MET A 1 -2.11 -5.03 35.00
CA MET A 1 -3.45 -4.81 34.41
C MET A 1 -4.23 -6.09 34.46
N ALA A 2 -5.43 -6.07 35.04
CA ALA A 2 -6.32 -7.22 35.08
C ALA A 2 -6.87 -7.52 33.68
N LYS A 3 -7.22 -8.80 33.45
CA LYS A 3 -7.80 -9.27 32.20
C LYS A 3 -9.23 -9.76 32.44
N GLU A 4 -10.09 -9.50 31.48
CA GLU A 4 -11.43 -10.06 31.41
C GLU A 4 -11.51 -11.01 30.22
N ILE A 5 -12.18 -12.16 30.43
CA ILE A 5 -12.21 -13.23 29.43
C ILE A 5 -13.67 -13.53 29.09
N LYS A 6 -13.98 -13.57 27.80
CA LYS A 6 -15.26 -14.08 27.29
C LYS A 6 -15.03 -15.38 26.54
N TYR A 7 -16.01 -16.26 26.57
CA TYR A 7 -15.94 -17.61 26.01
C TYR A 7 -17.09 -17.88 25.04
N GLY A 8 -16.87 -18.83 24.15
CA GLY A 8 -17.91 -19.48 23.34
C GLY A 8 -18.73 -18.48 22.52
N ALA A 9 -20.05 -18.60 22.62
CA ALA A 9 -20.97 -17.78 21.82
C ALA A 9 -20.88 -16.28 22.14
N GLU A 10 -20.61 -15.89 23.40
CA GLU A 10 -20.47 -14.48 23.78
C GLU A 10 -19.24 -13.84 23.15
N ALA A 11 -18.10 -14.56 23.17
CA ALA A 11 -16.87 -14.11 22.54
C ALA A 11 -17.05 -13.93 21.02
N ARG A 12 -17.63 -14.94 20.35
CA ARG A 12 -17.88 -14.92 18.92
C ARG A 12 -18.84 -13.80 18.50
N LYS A 13 -19.92 -13.58 19.26
CA LYS A 13 -20.88 -12.51 18.97
C LYS A 13 -20.26 -11.12 19.08
N ALA A 14 -19.39 -10.89 20.06
CA ALA A 14 -18.70 -9.61 20.20
C ALA A 14 -17.72 -9.36 19.03
N LEU A 15 -16.93 -10.39 18.65
CA LEU A 15 -16.06 -10.29 17.48
C LEU A 15 -16.85 -10.01 16.19
N GLU A 16 -17.94 -10.76 15.94
CA GLU A 16 -18.82 -10.56 14.77
C GLU A 16 -19.42 -9.15 14.72
N ALA A 17 -19.83 -8.61 15.86
CA ALA A 17 -20.33 -7.23 15.94
C ALA A 17 -19.27 -6.21 15.50
N GLY A 18 -18.03 -6.36 15.96
CA GLY A 18 -16.94 -5.48 15.56
C GLY A 18 -16.57 -5.61 14.07
N VAL A 19 -16.52 -6.84 13.56
CA VAL A 19 -16.34 -7.12 12.13
C VAL A 19 -17.40 -6.40 11.31
N ASN A 20 -18.68 -6.51 11.69
CA ASN A 20 -19.78 -5.92 10.94
C ASN A 20 -19.75 -4.39 11.00
N GLN A 21 -19.48 -3.78 12.15
CA GLN A 21 -19.38 -2.32 12.27
C GLN A 21 -18.33 -1.74 11.31
N LEU A 22 -17.13 -2.31 11.27
CA LEU A 22 -16.09 -1.85 10.35
C LEU A 22 -16.48 -2.13 8.88
N ALA A 23 -16.83 -3.38 8.57
CA ALA A 23 -17.10 -3.76 7.19
C ALA A 23 -18.30 -3.05 6.59
N ASP A 24 -19.36 -2.79 7.38
CA ASP A 24 -20.52 -2.02 6.94
C ASP A 24 -20.18 -0.56 6.62
N THR A 25 -19.21 0.02 7.34
CA THR A 25 -18.72 1.36 7.06
C THR A 25 -17.91 1.41 5.77
N VAL A 26 -17.06 0.39 5.53
CA VAL A 26 -16.20 0.34 4.34
C VAL A 26 -16.99 -0.02 3.07
N ARG A 27 -17.91 -0.99 3.13
CA ARG A 27 -18.61 -1.52 1.94
C ARG A 27 -19.44 -0.50 1.16
N VAL A 28 -19.83 0.63 1.78
CA VAL A 28 -20.62 1.68 1.10
C VAL A 28 -19.83 2.37 0.00
N THR A 29 -18.50 2.21 0.01
CA THR A 29 -17.60 2.80 -1.00
C THR A 29 -17.44 1.92 -2.25
N LEU A 30 -17.93 0.66 -2.22
CA LEU A 30 -17.67 -0.32 -3.28
C LEU A 30 -18.44 -0.01 -4.56
N GLY A 31 -17.72 -0.03 -5.69
CA GLY A 31 -18.26 0.09 -7.04
C GLY A 31 -18.50 1.54 -7.50
N PRO A 32 -18.88 1.73 -8.78
CA PRO A 32 -18.96 3.06 -9.41
C PRO A 32 -20.04 3.98 -8.83
N LYS A 33 -21.02 3.44 -8.11
CA LYS A 33 -22.04 4.20 -7.36
C LYS A 33 -21.80 4.14 -5.85
N GLY A 34 -20.60 3.74 -5.43
CA GLY A 34 -20.12 3.84 -4.06
C GLY A 34 -20.08 5.29 -3.57
N ARG A 35 -20.13 5.46 -2.24
CA ARG A 35 -20.16 6.78 -1.60
C ARG A 35 -18.96 6.96 -0.70
N ASN A 36 -18.57 8.21 -0.50
CA ASN A 36 -17.47 8.55 0.40
C ASN A 36 -17.89 8.43 1.87
N VAL A 37 -16.91 8.17 2.72
CA VAL A 37 -17.01 8.22 4.18
C VAL A 37 -16.28 9.47 4.68
N VAL A 38 -16.84 10.12 5.69
CA VAL A 38 -16.22 11.27 6.35
C VAL A 38 -15.57 10.81 7.64
N LEU A 39 -14.28 11.05 7.75
CA LEU A 39 -13.46 10.68 8.90
C LEU A 39 -13.10 11.93 9.70
N ASP A 40 -13.33 11.91 11.01
CA ASP A 40 -12.90 12.95 11.92
C ASP A 40 -11.37 12.90 12.08
N LYS A 41 -10.75 14.08 12.16
CA LYS A 41 -9.30 14.21 12.41
C LYS A 41 -9.07 15.03 13.66
N ALA A 42 -8.13 14.59 14.50
CA ALA A 42 -7.78 15.31 15.73
C ALA A 42 -7.32 16.75 15.47
N PHE A 43 -6.76 17.00 14.30
CA PHE A 43 -6.30 18.33 13.84
C PHE A 43 -6.63 18.50 12.36
N GLY A 44 -7.08 19.70 11.97
CA GLY A 44 -7.41 20.03 10.58
C GLY A 44 -8.87 19.75 10.19
N ALA A 45 -9.13 19.74 8.90
CA ALA A 45 -10.45 19.43 8.35
C ALA A 45 -10.71 17.92 8.35
N PRO A 46 -11.99 17.49 8.47
CA PRO A 46 -12.36 16.08 8.27
C PRO A 46 -11.89 15.56 6.92
N LEU A 47 -11.43 14.31 6.88
CA LEU A 47 -11.04 13.64 5.63
C LEU A 47 -12.28 13.01 4.99
N ILE A 48 -12.49 13.29 3.70
CA ILE A 48 -13.53 12.64 2.89
C ILE A 48 -12.80 11.67 1.97
N THR A 49 -13.15 10.38 2.02
CA THR A 49 -12.47 9.35 1.22
C THR A 49 -13.39 8.17 0.91
N ASN A 50 -13.09 7.45 -0.16
CA ASN A 50 -13.66 6.14 -0.49
C ASN A 50 -12.62 5.01 -0.39
N ASP A 51 -11.37 5.31 -0.03
CA ASP A 51 -10.34 4.30 0.17
C ASP A 51 -10.62 3.44 1.40
N GLY A 52 -10.80 2.13 1.15
CA GLY A 52 -11.17 1.16 2.19
C GLY A 52 -10.13 0.98 3.28
N VAL A 53 -8.83 1.03 2.97
CA VAL A 53 -7.78 0.87 3.98
C VAL A 53 -7.67 2.10 4.88
N THR A 54 -7.79 3.29 4.33
CA THR A 54 -7.80 4.54 5.10
C THR A 54 -8.99 4.57 6.06
N ILE A 55 -10.19 4.20 5.59
CA ILE A 55 -11.38 4.10 6.44
C ILE A 55 -11.17 3.06 7.55
N ALA A 56 -10.69 1.88 7.20
CA ALA A 56 -10.49 0.79 8.16
C ALA A 56 -9.47 1.16 9.25
N LYS A 57 -8.41 1.89 8.91
CA LYS A 57 -7.37 2.33 9.86
C LYS A 57 -7.90 3.29 10.92
N GLU A 58 -8.86 4.14 10.61
CA GLU A 58 -9.42 5.14 11.51
C GLU A 58 -10.47 4.57 12.47
N ILE A 59 -11.05 3.39 12.18
CA ILE A 59 -12.10 2.82 13.01
C ILE A 59 -11.49 2.21 14.28
N GLU A 60 -11.90 2.75 15.43
CA GLU A 60 -11.63 2.22 16.76
C GLU A 60 -12.93 2.20 17.57
N LEU A 61 -13.29 1.02 18.09
CA LEU A 61 -14.54 0.81 18.80
C LEU A 61 -14.33 0.92 20.32
N LYS A 62 -15.36 1.41 21.02
CA LYS A 62 -15.31 1.60 22.49
C LYS A 62 -15.24 0.29 23.25
N ASP A 63 -16.01 -0.70 22.81
CA ASP A 63 -15.98 -2.05 23.43
C ASP A 63 -14.70 -2.78 22.99
N PRO A 64 -13.85 -3.20 23.93
CA PRO A 64 -12.58 -3.83 23.60
C PRO A 64 -12.73 -5.16 22.87
N TYR A 65 -13.82 -5.88 23.07
CA TYR A 65 -14.09 -7.17 22.42
C TYR A 65 -14.56 -6.98 20.99
N GLU A 66 -15.47 -6.02 20.75
CA GLU A 66 -15.87 -5.62 19.40
C GLU A 66 -14.69 -5.04 18.65
N ASN A 67 -13.88 -4.21 19.32
CA ASN A 67 -12.70 -3.61 18.71
C ASN A 67 -11.70 -4.66 18.23
N MET A 68 -11.52 -5.79 18.93
CA MET A 68 -10.69 -6.88 18.42
C MET A 68 -11.22 -7.46 17.10
N GLY A 69 -12.54 -7.61 16.95
CA GLY A 69 -13.17 -8.01 15.69
C GLY A 69 -12.90 -7.00 14.56
N ALA A 70 -13.04 -5.71 14.84
CA ALA A 70 -12.72 -4.64 13.91
C ALA A 70 -11.22 -4.65 13.51
N GLN A 71 -10.31 -4.84 14.47
CA GLN A 71 -8.86 -4.90 14.22
C GLN A 71 -8.48 -6.07 13.30
N LEU A 72 -9.13 -7.23 13.42
CA LEU A 72 -8.90 -8.36 12.51
C LEU A 72 -9.29 -8.04 11.06
N ILE A 73 -10.41 -7.34 10.86
CA ILE A 73 -10.81 -6.89 9.51
C ILE A 73 -9.91 -5.76 8.99
N LYS A 74 -9.47 -4.85 9.86
CA LYS A 74 -8.45 -3.85 9.52
C LYS A 74 -7.16 -4.51 9.01
N GLU A 75 -6.75 -5.65 9.58
CA GLU A 75 -5.60 -6.40 9.10
C GLU A 75 -5.82 -6.93 7.68
N VAL A 76 -7.03 -7.41 7.34
CA VAL A 76 -7.37 -7.85 5.96
C VAL A 76 -7.15 -6.72 4.97
N ALA A 77 -7.70 -5.53 5.24
CA ALA A 77 -7.55 -4.37 4.38
C ALA A 77 -6.08 -3.95 4.24
N SER A 78 -5.35 -3.87 5.37
CA SER A 78 -3.94 -3.48 5.38
C SER A 78 -3.05 -4.46 4.62
N LYS A 79 -3.23 -5.78 4.81
CA LYS A 79 -2.45 -6.79 4.09
C LYS A 79 -2.75 -6.80 2.59
N THR A 80 -3.99 -6.55 2.20
CA THR A 80 -4.34 -6.45 0.78
C THR A 80 -3.69 -5.22 0.15
N ASN A 81 -3.69 -4.09 0.86
CA ASN A 81 -2.98 -2.89 0.44
C ASN A 81 -1.47 -3.14 0.29
N ASP A 82 -0.82 -3.80 1.27
CA ASP A 82 0.61 -4.10 1.25
C ASP A 82 1.02 -4.96 0.03
N VAL A 83 0.15 -5.89 -0.41
CA VAL A 83 0.46 -6.86 -1.48
C VAL A 83 0.07 -6.35 -2.86
N ALA A 84 -1.08 -5.71 -2.96
CA ALA A 84 -1.71 -5.36 -4.24
C ALA A 84 -1.93 -3.86 -4.43
N GLY A 85 -1.92 -3.08 -3.35
CA GLY A 85 -2.11 -1.62 -3.35
C GLY A 85 -3.52 -1.16 -3.70
N ASP A 86 -4.46 -2.10 -3.90
CA ASP A 86 -5.87 -1.87 -4.22
C ASP A 86 -6.71 -3.07 -3.74
N GLY A 87 -8.04 -3.00 -3.87
CA GLY A 87 -8.98 -4.09 -3.54
C GLY A 87 -9.27 -4.25 -2.05
N THR A 88 -8.92 -3.28 -1.22
CA THR A 88 -9.07 -3.31 0.24
C THR A 88 -10.52 -3.42 0.68
N THR A 89 -11.43 -2.71 0.00
CA THR A 89 -12.88 -2.78 0.21
C THR A 89 -13.42 -4.16 -0.16
N THR A 90 -13.00 -4.72 -1.30
CA THR A 90 -13.40 -6.06 -1.75
C THR A 90 -12.96 -7.13 -0.76
N ALA A 91 -11.73 -7.06 -0.26
CA ALA A 91 -11.20 -7.99 0.75
C ALA A 91 -12.00 -7.93 2.06
N THR A 92 -12.35 -6.74 2.51
CA THR A 92 -13.19 -6.50 3.69
C THR A 92 -14.57 -7.12 3.54
N VAL A 93 -15.21 -6.94 2.39
CA VAL A 93 -16.54 -7.50 2.07
C VAL A 93 -16.51 -9.03 2.01
N LEU A 94 -15.49 -9.60 1.38
CA LEU A 94 -15.29 -11.06 1.34
C LEU A 94 -15.11 -11.64 2.75
N ALA A 95 -14.27 -11.03 3.57
CA ALA A 95 -14.03 -11.46 4.94
C ALA A 95 -15.30 -11.40 5.79
N GLN A 96 -16.05 -10.30 5.72
CA GLN A 96 -17.34 -10.16 6.40
C GLN A 96 -18.32 -11.27 5.99
N ALA A 97 -18.45 -11.53 4.69
CA ALA A 97 -19.35 -12.55 4.19
C ALA A 97 -18.97 -13.96 4.69
N MET A 98 -17.66 -14.29 4.69
CA MET A 98 -17.15 -15.55 5.21
C MET A 98 -17.41 -15.70 6.71
N ILE A 99 -17.11 -14.67 7.50
CA ILE A 99 -17.29 -14.67 8.96
C ILE A 99 -18.75 -14.83 9.30
N ASN A 100 -19.65 -14.03 8.70
CA ASN A 100 -21.10 -14.10 8.99
C ASN A 100 -21.71 -15.45 8.60
N ALA A 101 -21.27 -16.06 7.48
CA ALA A 101 -21.71 -17.39 7.10
C ALA A 101 -21.12 -18.47 8.03
N GLY A 102 -19.83 -18.35 8.37
CA GLY A 102 -19.15 -19.27 9.27
C GLY A 102 -19.73 -19.27 10.69
N MET A 103 -20.02 -18.09 11.25
CA MET A 103 -20.62 -17.96 12.59
C MET A 103 -21.98 -18.66 12.69
N LYS A 104 -22.81 -18.61 11.65
CA LYS A 104 -24.09 -19.33 11.60
C LYS A 104 -23.90 -20.84 11.63
N ASN A 105 -22.91 -21.35 10.89
CA ASN A 105 -22.61 -22.78 10.86
C ASN A 105 -21.98 -23.27 12.17
N LEU A 106 -21.11 -22.45 12.81
CA LEU A 106 -20.58 -22.76 14.16
C LEU A 106 -21.68 -22.82 15.23
N ALA A 107 -22.64 -21.89 15.17
CA ALA A 107 -23.80 -21.91 16.06
C ALA A 107 -24.68 -23.16 15.84
N ALA A 108 -24.70 -23.73 14.63
CA ALA A 108 -25.35 -24.99 14.32
C ALA A 108 -24.52 -26.24 14.71
N GLY A 109 -23.32 -26.07 15.25
CA GLY A 109 -22.49 -27.18 15.79
C GLY A 109 -21.41 -27.69 14.83
N ALA A 110 -21.12 -27.00 13.74
CA ALA A 110 -20.04 -27.38 12.82
C ALA A 110 -18.66 -27.31 13.49
N ASN A 111 -17.76 -28.21 13.13
CA ASN A 111 -16.40 -28.24 13.64
C ASN A 111 -15.53 -27.16 12.97
N PRO A 112 -15.03 -26.14 13.71
CA PRO A 112 -14.30 -25.02 13.13
C PRO A 112 -13.00 -25.43 12.42
N ILE A 113 -12.32 -26.46 12.91
CA ILE A 113 -11.06 -26.93 12.31
C ILE A 113 -11.30 -27.61 10.96
N VAL A 114 -12.42 -28.32 10.83
CA VAL A 114 -12.82 -28.97 9.57
C VAL A 114 -13.36 -27.94 8.59
N LEU A 115 -14.17 -26.98 9.05
CA LEU A 115 -14.60 -25.81 8.25
C LEU A 115 -13.40 -25.09 7.62
N ARG A 116 -12.38 -24.78 8.43
CA ARG A 116 -11.16 -24.11 7.98
C ARG A 116 -10.46 -24.87 6.84
N LYS A 117 -10.42 -26.20 6.89
CA LYS A 117 -9.86 -27.03 5.79
C LYS A 117 -10.67 -26.90 4.51
N GLY A 118 -11.99 -26.93 4.60
CA GLY A 118 -12.89 -26.75 3.47
C GLY A 118 -12.76 -25.35 2.86
N MET A 119 -12.75 -24.31 3.71
CA MET A 119 -12.52 -22.92 3.26
C MET A 119 -11.19 -22.78 2.51
N LYS A 120 -10.10 -23.35 3.05
CA LYS A 120 -8.80 -23.29 2.39
C LYS A 120 -8.82 -23.94 1.01
N LYS A 121 -9.36 -25.16 0.87
CA LYS A 121 -9.46 -25.87 -0.42
C LYS A 121 -10.28 -25.07 -1.43
N ALA A 122 -11.40 -24.51 -1.00
CA ALA A 122 -12.27 -23.69 -1.85
C ALA A 122 -11.56 -22.40 -2.33
N THR A 123 -10.82 -21.76 -1.43
CA THR A 123 -10.04 -20.56 -1.77
C THR A 123 -8.92 -20.89 -2.75
N ASP A 124 -8.15 -21.95 -2.49
CA ASP A 124 -7.08 -22.38 -3.40
C ASP A 124 -7.66 -22.66 -4.82
N THR A 125 -8.82 -23.35 -4.90
CA THR A 125 -9.52 -23.61 -6.17
C THR A 125 -10.02 -22.34 -6.85
N ALA A 126 -10.59 -21.40 -6.10
CA ALA A 126 -11.05 -20.12 -6.63
C ALA A 126 -9.88 -19.26 -7.15
N VAL A 127 -8.76 -19.23 -6.43
CA VAL A 127 -7.54 -18.52 -6.84
C VAL A 127 -6.96 -19.11 -8.13
N GLU A 128 -6.91 -20.44 -8.26
CA GLU A 128 -6.50 -21.10 -9.52
C GLU A 128 -7.45 -20.75 -10.67
N ALA A 129 -8.75 -20.71 -10.41
CA ALA A 129 -9.75 -20.31 -11.42
C ALA A 129 -9.57 -18.84 -11.85
N ILE A 130 -9.32 -17.92 -10.92
CA ILE A 130 -9.05 -16.51 -11.23
C ILE A 130 -7.76 -16.36 -12.03
N LYS A 131 -6.68 -17.06 -11.66
CA LYS A 131 -5.43 -17.05 -12.42
C LYS A 131 -5.59 -17.60 -13.84
N ALA A 132 -6.44 -18.63 -14.01
CA ALA A 132 -6.72 -19.21 -15.32
C ALA A 132 -7.55 -18.28 -16.24
N GLN A 133 -8.33 -17.35 -15.68
CA GLN A 133 -9.07 -16.32 -16.43
C GLN A 133 -8.17 -15.14 -16.82
N ALA A 134 -7.03 -14.96 -16.14
CA ALA A 134 -6.19 -13.81 -16.35
C ALA A 134 -5.60 -13.75 -17.76
N SER A 135 -5.69 -12.59 -18.39
CA SER A 135 -5.06 -12.29 -19.68
C SER A 135 -4.03 -11.17 -19.51
N PRO A 136 -2.86 -11.27 -20.18
CA PRO A 136 -1.86 -10.22 -20.12
C PRO A 136 -2.43 -8.88 -20.60
N ILE A 137 -2.05 -7.81 -19.94
CA ILE A 137 -2.42 -6.46 -20.37
C ILE A 137 -1.70 -6.09 -21.66
N SER A 138 -2.42 -5.56 -22.63
CA SER A 138 -1.88 -5.18 -23.94
C SER A 138 -2.16 -3.72 -24.25
N GLY A 139 -1.06 -2.94 -24.27
CA GLY A 139 -1.08 -1.56 -24.72
C GLY A 139 -1.66 -0.55 -23.73
N LYS A 140 -1.49 0.71 -24.09
CA LYS A 140 -1.84 1.90 -23.31
C LYS A 140 -3.33 1.99 -22.98
N GLU A 141 -4.19 1.59 -23.93
CA GLU A 141 -5.64 1.68 -23.76
C GLU A 141 -6.16 0.81 -22.60
N GLN A 142 -5.66 -0.42 -22.47
CA GLN A 142 -6.06 -1.29 -21.35
C GLN A 142 -5.48 -0.78 -20.02
N ILE A 143 -4.27 -0.25 -20.01
CA ILE A 143 -3.68 0.43 -18.85
C ILE A 143 -4.58 1.58 -18.39
N ALA A 144 -5.00 2.44 -19.32
CA ALA A 144 -5.88 3.56 -19.02
C ALA A 144 -7.23 3.09 -18.46
N LYS A 145 -7.81 2.01 -18.99
CA LYS A 145 -9.07 1.44 -18.49
C LYS A 145 -8.94 0.88 -17.07
N VAL A 146 -7.88 0.13 -16.77
CA VAL A 146 -7.63 -0.38 -15.40
C VAL A 146 -7.50 0.77 -14.42
N ALA A 147 -6.69 1.78 -14.76
CA ALA A 147 -6.51 2.95 -13.92
C ALA A 147 -7.81 3.76 -13.75
N ALA A 148 -8.59 3.91 -14.82
CA ALA A 148 -9.88 4.61 -14.79
C ALA A 148 -10.92 3.89 -13.91
N ILE A 149 -10.97 2.57 -13.92
CA ILE A 149 -11.87 1.79 -13.06
C ILE A 149 -11.50 1.95 -11.59
N SER A 150 -10.20 1.84 -11.25
CA SER A 150 -9.73 2.01 -9.88
C SER A 150 -9.94 3.44 -9.38
N ALA A 151 -9.62 4.45 -10.20
CA ALA A 151 -9.84 5.86 -9.85
C ALA A 151 -11.31 6.32 -9.91
N GLY A 152 -12.16 5.63 -10.64
CA GLY A 152 -13.50 6.11 -10.97
C GLY A 152 -13.51 7.36 -11.87
N ASP A 153 -12.43 7.63 -12.61
CA ASP A 153 -12.21 8.82 -13.45
C ASP A 153 -11.36 8.50 -14.68
N GLU A 154 -11.90 8.74 -15.87
CA GLU A 154 -11.20 8.47 -17.14
C GLU A 154 -9.98 9.38 -17.34
N THR A 155 -10.02 10.62 -16.83
CA THR A 155 -8.92 11.58 -16.96
C THR A 155 -7.71 11.10 -16.15
N VAL A 156 -7.96 10.61 -14.94
CA VAL A 156 -6.94 9.99 -14.08
C VAL A 156 -6.36 8.74 -14.76
N GLY A 157 -7.24 7.91 -15.33
CA GLY A 157 -6.82 6.71 -16.05
C GLY A 157 -5.88 7.01 -17.21
N GLN A 158 -6.20 8.01 -18.02
CA GLN A 158 -5.35 8.44 -19.13
C GLN A 158 -4.01 9.00 -18.63
N MET A 159 -4.01 9.77 -17.56
CA MET A 159 -2.79 10.36 -16.99
C MET A 159 -1.83 9.29 -16.44
N VAL A 160 -2.34 8.28 -15.77
CA VAL A 160 -1.52 7.14 -15.29
C VAL A 160 -0.95 6.36 -16.47
N ALA A 161 -1.73 6.12 -17.53
CA ALA A 161 -1.26 5.45 -18.73
C ALA A 161 -0.19 6.28 -19.48
N ASP A 162 -0.35 7.59 -19.54
CA ASP A 162 0.64 8.51 -20.13
C ASP A 162 1.94 8.51 -19.31
N ALA A 163 1.84 8.47 -17.98
CA ALA A 163 2.99 8.36 -17.09
C ALA A 163 3.75 7.05 -17.32
N MET A 164 3.03 5.92 -17.40
CA MET A 164 3.65 4.61 -17.64
C MET A 164 4.28 4.48 -19.03
N GLU A 165 3.75 5.15 -20.04
CA GLU A 165 4.33 5.19 -21.39
C GLU A 165 5.62 6.01 -21.44
N LYS A 166 5.66 7.14 -20.70
CA LYS A 166 6.83 8.05 -20.67
C LYS A 166 8.02 7.48 -19.92
N VAL A 167 7.77 6.70 -18.88
CA VAL A 167 8.81 5.96 -18.18
C VAL A 167 8.85 4.51 -18.69
N SER A 168 10.03 3.90 -18.76
CA SER A 168 10.16 2.49 -19.17
C SER A 168 9.34 1.57 -18.26
N LYS A 169 9.22 0.28 -18.62
CA LYS A 169 8.49 -0.72 -17.81
C LYS A 169 8.95 -0.79 -16.35
N ASP A 170 10.23 -0.46 -16.11
CA ASP A 170 10.86 -0.40 -14.78
C ASP A 170 10.91 1.03 -14.23
N GLY A 171 10.28 1.98 -14.91
CA GLY A 171 10.28 3.40 -14.55
C GLY A 171 9.44 3.70 -13.32
N VAL A 172 9.84 4.72 -12.58
CA VAL A 172 9.22 5.12 -11.34
C VAL A 172 8.17 6.18 -11.60
N ILE A 173 6.99 6.02 -11.01
CA ILE A 173 5.93 7.04 -11.00
C ILE A 173 5.67 7.41 -9.55
N THR A 174 5.73 8.70 -9.24
CA THR A 174 5.40 9.28 -7.94
C THR A 174 4.20 10.20 -8.05
N ILE A 175 3.46 10.34 -6.96
CA ILE A 175 2.31 11.24 -6.87
C ILE A 175 2.62 12.25 -5.77
N GLU A 176 2.68 13.52 -6.15
CA GLU A 176 3.00 14.65 -5.28
C GLU A 176 1.84 15.66 -5.25
N GLU A 177 1.84 16.50 -4.24
CA GLU A 177 0.88 17.61 -4.15
C GLU A 177 1.35 18.79 -5.00
N SER A 178 0.46 19.34 -5.83
CA SER A 178 0.74 20.54 -6.60
C SER A 178 0.50 21.79 -5.75
N LYS A 179 1.31 22.82 -6.00
CA LYS A 179 1.05 24.17 -5.45
C LYS A 179 0.03 24.95 -6.30
N THR A 180 -0.41 24.37 -7.42
CA THR A 180 -1.39 24.95 -8.34
C THR A 180 -2.71 24.19 -8.26
N MET A 181 -3.79 24.75 -8.83
CA MET A 181 -5.08 24.07 -8.92
C MET A 181 -5.13 23.02 -10.06
N ARG A 182 -4.05 22.83 -10.82
CA ARG A 182 -4.02 21.91 -11.96
C ARG A 182 -3.22 20.67 -11.63
N THR A 183 -3.73 19.54 -12.09
CA THR A 183 -2.97 18.29 -12.08
C THR A 183 -2.10 18.23 -13.33
N GLU A 184 -0.82 17.95 -13.17
CA GLU A 184 0.19 17.98 -14.22
C GLU A 184 1.06 16.72 -14.15
N LEU A 185 1.51 16.25 -15.31
CA LEU A 185 2.44 15.12 -15.43
C LEU A 185 3.77 15.62 -15.99
N ASP A 186 4.80 15.54 -15.16
CA ASP A 186 6.19 15.85 -15.54
C ASP A 186 7.04 14.58 -15.54
N VAL A 187 8.07 14.56 -16.37
CA VAL A 187 9.14 13.54 -16.29
C VAL A 187 10.42 14.28 -15.96
N VAL A 188 11.01 13.88 -14.84
CA VAL A 188 12.21 14.51 -14.29
C VAL A 188 13.32 13.48 -14.14
N GLU A 189 14.56 13.96 -14.02
CA GLU A 189 15.68 13.10 -13.67
C GLU A 189 15.50 12.56 -12.25
N GLY A 190 15.73 11.27 -12.06
CA GLY A 190 15.54 10.66 -10.76
C GLY A 190 15.90 9.19 -10.77
N MET A 191 15.93 8.58 -9.58
CA MET A 191 16.34 7.20 -9.39
C MET A 191 15.61 6.55 -8.23
N GLN A 192 15.24 5.28 -8.40
CA GLN A 192 14.80 4.43 -7.29
C GLN A 192 15.82 3.34 -7.01
N PHE A 193 16.00 3.02 -5.72
CA PHE A 193 16.75 1.83 -5.30
C PHE A 193 16.09 1.11 -4.12
N ASP A 194 16.32 -0.21 -4.05
CA ASP A 194 15.62 -1.14 -3.15
C ASP A 194 16.27 -1.13 -1.75
N ARG A 195 16.22 0.01 -1.07
CA ARG A 195 16.62 0.20 0.32
C ARG A 195 15.70 1.23 0.95
N GLY A 196 15.06 0.86 2.04
CA GLY A 196 14.19 1.74 2.80
C GLY A 196 14.88 2.32 4.03
N TYR A 197 14.09 3.00 4.85
CA TYR A 197 14.58 3.63 6.07
C TYR A 197 15.10 2.59 7.09
N LEU A 198 16.13 2.98 7.84
CA LEU A 198 16.73 2.13 8.88
C LEU A 198 15.83 1.96 10.11
N SER A 199 14.92 2.88 10.34
CA SER A 199 13.97 2.84 11.46
C SER A 199 12.66 3.52 11.09
N ALA A 200 11.55 2.91 11.47
CA ALA A 200 10.21 3.48 11.33
C ALA A 200 10.05 4.85 12.04
N TYR A 201 10.83 5.10 13.09
CA TYR A 201 10.84 6.39 13.77
C TYR A 201 11.41 7.54 12.92
N MET A 202 12.03 7.25 11.77
CA MET A 202 12.49 8.24 10.80
C MET A 202 11.39 8.67 9.82
N CYS A 203 10.22 8.02 9.79
CA CYS A 203 9.10 8.41 8.95
C CYS A 203 8.62 9.82 9.28
N THR A 204 8.29 10.61 8.27
CA THR A 204 7.64 11.93 8.41
C THR A 204 6.12 11.80 8.40
N ASP A 205 5.61 10.78 7.72
CA ASP A 205 4.22 10.37 7.70
C ASP A 205 4.11 8.99 8.37
N MET A 206 3.55 8.97 9.57
CA MET A 206 3.40 7.74 10.37
C MET A 206 2.17 6.92 9.94
N GLU A 207 1.20 7.53 9.26
CA GLU A 207 0.02 6.81 8.75
C GLU A 207 0.39 5.95 7.54
N LYS A 208 1.18 6.51 6.63
CA LYS A 208 1.68 5.82 5.44
C LYS A 208 2.99 5.06 5.68
N MET A 209 3.62 5.24 6.83
CA MET A 209 4.95 4.69 7.14
C MET A 209 5.99 5.11 6.08
N GLU A 210 5.98 6.38 5.70
CA GLU A 210 6.86 6.97 4.69
C GLU A 210 7.61 8.19 5.24
N ALA A 211 8.79 8.43 4.70
CA ALA A 211 9.52 9.67 4.94
C ALA A 211 9.59 10.48 3.64
N ASN A 212 9.00 11.66 3.64
CA ASN A 212 9.01 12.59 2.53
C ASN A 212 9.87 13.80 2.90
N LEU A 213 10.96 14.00 2.17
CA LEU A 213 11.89 15.09 2.36
C LEU A 213 11.81 16.03 1.15
N GLU A 214 11.47 17.29 1.36
CA GLU A 214 11.52 18.35 0.35
C GLU A 214 12.86 19.09 0.46
N ASP A 215 13.50 19.33 -0.67
CA ASP A 215 14.81 20.00 -0.81
C ASP A 215 15.90 19.47 0.13
N PRO A 216 16.05 18.12 0.31
CA PRO A 216 17.01 17.57 1.23
C PRO A 216 18.46 17.72 0.73
N TYR A 217 19.38 17.78 1.70
CA TYR A 217 20.78 17.43 1.46
C TYR A 217 20.95 15.92 1.53
N ILE A 218 21.89 15.37 0.78
CA ILE A 218 22.13 13.92 0.66
C ILE A 218 23.59 13.64 0.95
N LEU A 219 23.87 13.00 2.10
CA LEU A 219 25.18 12.49 2.44
C LEU A 219 25.33 11.08 1.87
N ILE A 220 26.37 10.87 1.05
CA ILE A 220 26.62 9.62 0.35
C ILE A 220 27.97 9.06 0.80
N THR A 221 27.98 7.87 1.39
CA THR A 221 29.22 7.23 1.85
C THR A 221 29.18 5.71 1.72
N ASP A 222 30.33 5.11 1.45
CA ASP A 222 30.52 3.66 1.48
C ASP A 222 30.91 3.14 2.88
N LYS A 223 31.04 4.02 3.87
CA LYS A 223 31.40 3.70 5.24
C LYS A 223 30.17 3.38 6.09
N LYS A 224 30.43 2.68 7.19
CA LYS A 224 29.48 2.55 8.30
C LYS A 224 29.60 3.74 9.23
N ILE A 225 28.47 4.23 9.73
CA ILE A 225 28.40 5.31 10.71
C ILE A 225 27.94 4.69 12.04
N ALA A 226 28.88 4.40 12.94
CA ALA A 226 28.59 3.88 14.27
C ALA A 226 28.71 4.95 15.36
N ASN A 227 29.58 5.95 15.14
CA ASN A 227 29.82 7.05 16.07
C ASN A 227 29.32 8.38 15.48
N ILE A 228 28.45 9.05 16.21
CA ILE A 228 27.85 10.32 15.76
C ILE A 228 28.91 11.45 15.63
N GLN A 229 30.02 11.36 16.37
CA GLN A 229 31.11 12.34 16.33
C GLN A 229 31.75 12.48 14.95
N GLU A 230 31.69 11.42 14.12
CA GLU A 230 32.26 11.43 12.77
C GLU A 230 31.52 12.39 11.82
N ILE A 231 30.24 12.64 12.06
CA ILE A 231 29.40 13.51 11.24
C ILE A 231 28.89 14.74 11.99
N LEU A 232 29.26 14.89 13.28
CA LEU A 232 28.74 15.94 14.14
C LEU A 232 28.96 17.36 13.58
N PRO A 233 30.15 17.73 13.06
CA PRO A 233 30.39 19.07 12.52
C PRO A 233 29.47 19.40 11.33
N LEU A 234 29.15 18.40 10.49
CA LEU A 234 28.23 18.53 9.38
C LEU A 234 26.78 18.68 9.87
N LEU A 235 26.39 17.86 10.86
CA LEU A 235 25.04 17.93 11.44
C LEU A 235 24.76 19.28 12.10
N GLU A 236 25.74 19.87 12.79
CA GLU A 236 25.58 21.20 13.40
C GLU A 236 25.29 22.28 12.36
N GLN A 237 25.97 22.27 11.21
CA GLN A 237 25.73 23.20 10.12
C GLN A 237 24.33 23.02 9.52
N LEU A 238 23.91 21.75 9.30
CA LEU A 238 22.59 21.43 8.76
C LEU A 238 21.46 21.83 9.72
N VAL A 239 21.62 21.58 11.02
CA VAL A 239 20.65 22.01 12.03
C VAL A 239 20.54 23.53 12.10
N GLN A 240 21.65 24.27 12.05
CA GLN A 240 21.64 25.74 12.05
C GLN A 240 20.93 26.32 10.81
N SER A 241 21.04 25.64 9.67
CA SER A 241 20.35 26.06 8.43
C SER A 241 18.89 25.59 8.37
N GLY A 242 18.41 24.75 9.30
CA GLY A 242 17.08 24.14 9.26
C GLY A 242 16.89 23.14 8.11
N ALA A 243 17.99 22.62 7.56
CA ALA A 243 17.98 21.75 6.40
C ALA A 243 17.53 20.32 6.77
N LYS A 244 16.96 19.59 5.79
CA LYS A 244 16.63 18.18 5.91
C LYS A 244 17.78 17.34 5.35
N LEU A 245 18.02 16.15 5.90
CA LEU A 245 19.12 15.30 5.50
C LEU A 245 18.66 13.88 5.18
N LEU A 246 19.06 13.37 4.01
CA LEU A 246 19.10 11.94 3.71
C LEU A 246 20.54 11.46 3.89
N ILE A 247 20.74 10.36 4.62
CA ILE A 247 22.05 9.69 4.74
C ILE A 247 21.98 8.36 4.00
N VAL A 248 22.78 8.21 2.97
CA VAL A 248 22.98 6.95 2.24
C VAL A 248 24.35 6.40 2.64
N ALA A 249 24.39 5.41 3.52
CA ALA A 249 25.60 4.84 4.08
C ALA A 249 25.62 3.30 3.97
N GLU A 250 26.77 2.68 4.11
CA GLU A 250 26.81 1.20 4.19
C GLU A 250 25.88 0.69 5.30
N ASP A 251 25.96 1.29 6.47
CA ASP A 251 25.04 1.10 7.60
C ASP A 251 25.09 2.31 8.53
N ILE A 252 24.05 2.51 9.34
CA ILE A 252 24.08 3.43 10.47
C ILE A 252 23.60 2.62 11.67
N GLU A 253 24.45 2.49 12.67
CA GLU A 253 24.19 1.59 13.79
C GLU A 253 24.60 2.21 15.16
N GLY A 254 24.23 1.53 16.23
CA GLY A 254 24.63 1.86 17.59
C GLY A 254 24.21 3.26 18.06
N GLU A 255 25.17 4.01 18.60
CA GLU A 255 24.95 5.34 19.16
C GLU A 255 24.52 6.36 18.08
N ALA A 256 25.10 6.29 16.90
CA ALA A 256 24.78 7.21 15.81
C ALA A 256 23.31 7.13 15.41
N LEU A 257 22.80 5.92 15.18
CA LEU A 257 21.39 5.71 14.82
C LEU A 257 20.44 6.22 15.92
N THR A 258 20.75 5.87 17.18
CA THR A 258 19.91 6.29 18.33
C THR A 258 19.88 7.80 18.47
N THR A 259 21.02 8.47 18.32
CA THR A 259 21.12 9.93 18.43
C THR A 259 20.33 10.63 17.32
N LEU A 260 20.41 10.16 16.08
CA LEU A 260 19.65 10.70 14.95
C LEU A 260 18.15 10.55 15.18
N ILE A 261 17.69 9.38 15.62
CA ILE A 261 16.27 9.12 15.92
C ILE A 261 15.78 10.04 17.04
N VAL A 262 16.51 10.18 18.15
CA VAL A 262 16.12 11.02 19.28
C VAL A 262 15.99 12.49 18.86
N ASN A 263 16.93 13.02 18.09
CA ASN A 263 16.86 14.40 17.60
C ASN A 263 15.69 14.62 16.63
N LYS A 264 15.42 13.66 15.76
CA LYS A 264 14.24 13.71 14.88
C LYS A 264 12.93 13.70 15.67
N LEU A 265 12.80 12.82 16.68
CA LEU A 265 11.60 12.75 17.53
C LEU A 265 11.39 14.01 18.37
N ARG A 266 12.47 14.69 18.76
CA ARG A 266 12.42 15.99 19.43
C ARG A 266 12.08 17.15 18.49
N GLY A 267 11.98 16.91 17.18
CA GLY A 267 11.74 17.94 16.18
C GLY A 267 12.93 18.89 15.95
N THR A 268 14.12 18.55 16.48
CA THR A 268 15.31 19.39 16.33
C THR A 268 15.89 19.31 14.94
N PHE A 269 15.79 18.12 14.30
CA PHE A 269 16.40 17.85 13.01
C PHE A 269 15.63 16.77 12.23
N THR A 270 15.33 17.05 10.97
CA THR A 270 14.70 16.08 10.08
C THR A 270 15.76 15.30 9.33
N VAL A 271 15.92 14.03 9.68
CA VAL A 271 16.92 13.14 9.10
C VAL A 271 16.33 11.76 8.82
N VAL A 272 16.74 11.19 7.68
CA VAL A 272 16.40 9.82 7.30
C VAL A 272 17.69 9.10 6.91
N GLY A 273 17.92 7.94 7.50
CA GLY A 273 19.04 7.07 7.16
C GLY A 273 18.57 5.87 6.36
N VAL A 274 19.27 5.57 5.27
CA VAL A 274 19.05 4.39 4.43
C VAL A 274 20.35 3.66 4.16
N LYS A 275 20.28 2.35 3.93
CA LYS A 275 21.46 1.57 3.52
C LYS A 275 21.78 1.83 2.06
N ALA A 276 23.07 1.90 1.75
CA ALA A 276 23.55 1.97 0.39
C ALA A 276 23.11 0.75 -0.42
N PRO A 277 22.64 0.93 -1.67
CA PRO A 277 22.24 -0.16 -2.52
C PRO A 277 23.41 -1.00 -3.00
N GLY A 278 23.20 -2.30 -3.20
CA GLY A 278 24.20 -3.24 -3.68
C GLY A 278 25.22 -3.68 -2.62
N PHE A 279 26.22 -4.43 -3.05
CA PHE A 279 27.33 -4.96 -2.22
C PHE A 279 28.65 -4.87 -2.97
N GLY A 280 29.76 -4.73 -2.25
CA GLY A 280 31.11 -4.69 -2.83
C GLY A 280 31.27 -3.59 -3.88
N ASP A 281 31.91 -3.88 -5.00
CA ASP A 281 32.17 -2.90 -6.06
C ASP A 281 30.90 -2.36 -6.70
N ARG A 282 29.81 -3.14 -6.73
CA ARG A 282 28.51 -2.65 -7.19
C ARG A 282 27.95 -1.53 -6.32
N ARG A 283 28.11 -1.65 -4.99
CA ARG A 283 27.70 -0.59 -4.07
C ARG A 283 28.42 0.71 -4.41
N LYS A 284 29.75 0.65 -4.63
CA LYS A 284 30.55 1.83 -4.99
C LYS A 284 30.06 2.47 -6.28
N GLU A 285 29.76 1.66 -7.29
CA GLU A 285 29.24 2.16 -8.57
C GLU A 285 27.84 2.76 -8.46
N MET A 286 26.95 2.17 -7.66
CA MET A 286 25.61 2.73 -7.41
C MET A 286 25.69 4.02 -6.58
N LEU A 287 26.60 4.12 -5.60
CA LEU A 287 26.84 5.37 -4.86
C LEU A 287 27.36 6.48 -5.77
N LYS A 288 28.23 6.16 -6.75
CA LYS A 288 28.67 7.12 -7.78
C LYS A 288 27.49 7.57 -8.67
N ASP A 289 26.60 6.65 -9.06
CA ASP A 289 25.41 6.98 -9.83
C ASP A 289 24.50 7.96 -9.07
N ILE A 290 24.29 7.72 -7.75
CA ILE A 290 23.52 8.61 -6.89
C ILE A 290 24.24 9.98 -6.75
N ALA A 291 25.55 9.98 -6.57
CA ALA A 291 26.32 11.22 -6.44
C ALA A 291 26.23 12.09 -7.70
N ILE A 292 26.39 11.50 -8.89
CA ILE A 292 26.28 12.19 -10.17
C ILE A 292 24.85 12.75 -10.35
N LEU A 293 23.82 11.93 -10.06
CA LEU A 293 22.43 12.36 -10.16
C LEU A 293 22.11 13.55 -9.25
N THR A 294 22.70 13.60 -8.07
CA THR A 294 22.38 14.59 -7.04
C THR A 294 23.37 15.75 -6.96
N GLY A 295 24.44 15.72 -7.77
CA GLY A 295 25.50 16.72 -7.77
C GLY A 295 26.39 16.70 -6.52
N GLY A 296 26.41 15.57 -5.80
CA GLY A 296 27.22 15.37 -4.60
C GLY A 296 28.50 14.57 -4.85
N GLN A 297 29.21 14.28 -3.78
CA GLN A 297 30.41 13.43 -3.79
C GLN A 297 30.23 12.22 -2.88
N VAL A 298 30.82 11.09 -3.27
CA VAL A 298 30.89 9.91 -2.39
C VAL A 298 32.01 10.12 -1.39
N ILE A 299 31.68 10.12 -0.10
CA ILE A 299 32.69 10.17 0.97
C ILE A 299 33.24 8.75 1.18
N SER A 300 34.45 8.50 0.70
CA SER A 300 35.09 7.17 0.68
C SER A 300 36.57 7.28 0.99
N GLU A 301 37.13 6.25 1.69
CA GLU A 301 38.56 6.17 1.93
C GLU A 301 39.40 6.04 0.66
N GLU A 302 38.86 5.36 -0.35
CA GLU A 302 39.54 5.22 -1.65
C GLU A 302 39.75 6.57 -2.34
N LEU A 303 38.88 7.54 -2.07
CA LEU A 303 38.97 8.92 -2.56
C LEU A 303 39.75 9.83 -1.59
N GLY A 304 40.27 9.28 -0.47
CA GLY A 304 40.98 10.04 0.55
C GLY A 304 40.07 10.97 1.37
N LEU A 305 38.75 10.71 1.39
CA LEU A 305 37.79 11.51 2.13
C LEU A 305 37.36 10.83 3.42
N GLU A 306 37.35 11.55 4.52
CA GLU A 306 36.85 11.08 5.81
C GLU A 306 35.53 11.79 6.15
N LEU A 307 34.65 11.08 6.87
CA LEU A 307 33.33 11.62 7.25
C LEU A 307 33.44 12.91 8.10
N LYS A 308 34.48 13.00 8.92
CA LYS A 308 34.73 14.19 9.76
C LYS A 308 35.10 15.46 8.96
N ASP A 309 35.59 15.28 7.74
CA ASP A 309 35.98 16.36 6.83
C ASP A 309 34.88 16.72 5.83
N ALA A 310 33.72 16.07 5.93
CA ALA A 310 32.58 16.32 5.06
C ALA A 310 32.03 17.72 5.28
N THR A 311 31.85 18.46 4.17
CA THR A 311 31.28 19.80 4.13
C THR A 311 29.95 19.80 3.37
N MET A 312 29.18 20.87 3.52
CA MET A 312 27.87 20.99 2.83
C MET A 312 27.99 20.97 1.31
N ASP A 313 29.11 21.44 0.77
CA ASP A 313 29.37 21.48 -0.69
C ASP A 313 29.59 20.09 -1.29
N MET A 314 29.94 19.10 -0.46
CA MET A 314 30.11 17.70 -0.88
C MET A 314 28.79 16.93 -0.91
N LEU A 315 27.74 17.50 -0.30
CA LEU A 315 26.44 16.85 -0.22
C LEU A 315 25.69 16.98 -1.54
N GLY A 316 25.05 15.88 -1.94
CA GLY A 316 24.08 15.91 -3.02
C GLY A 316 22.81 16.67 -2.64
N ARG A 317 22.04 17.05 -3.65
CA ARG A 317 20.74 17.72 -3.52
C ARG A 317 19.72 17.09 -4.44
N ALA A 318 18.47 17.11 -4.03
CA ALA A 318 17.33 16.76 -4.85
C ALA A 318 16.13 17.64 -4.49
N LYS A 319 15.15 17.75 -5.37
CA LYS A 319 13.92 18.48 -5.09
C LYS A 319 13.06 17.76 -4.07
N SER A 320 12.91 16.45 -4.21
CA SER A 320 12.27 15.63 -3.20
C SER A 320 12.89 14.25 -3.07
N VAL A 321 12.78 13.65 -1.89
CA VAL A 321 13.13 12.24 -1.64
C VAL A 321 12.00 11.58 -0.88
N LYS A 322 11.52 10.44 -1.41
CA LYS A 322 10.52 9.60 -0.76
C LYS A 322 11.18 8.30 -0.32
N VAL A 323 11.09 7.98 0.97
CA VAL A 323 11.63 6.74 1.54
C VAL A 323 10.49 5.93 2.16
N THR A 324 10.34 4.71 1.71
CA THR A 324 9.42 3.71 2.27
C THR A 324 10.19 2.68 3.09
N LYS A 325 9.52 1.65 3.56
CA LYS A 325 10.17 0.54 4.27
C LYS A 325 11.18 -0.22 3.39
N GLU A 326 10.98 -0.26 2.09
CA GLU A 326 11.74 -1.10 1.16
C GLU A 326 12.50 -0.30 0.10
N ASN A 327 12.04 0.90 -0.23
CA ASN A 327 12.53 1.68 -1.36
C ASN A 327 12.87 3.12 -0.98
N THR A 328 13.85 3.67 -1.67
CA THR A 328 14.18 5.10 -1.69
C THR A 328 14.07 5.62 -3.11
N ILE A 329 13.31 6.70 -3.30
CA ILE A 329 13.10 7.38 -4.58
C ILE A 329 13.68 8.79 -4.46
N ILE A 330 14.64 9.10 -5.30
CA ILE A 330 15.20 10.45 -5.46
C ILE A 330 14.54 11.07 -6.69
N VAL A 331 13.90 12.22 -6.53
CA VAL A 331 13.16 12.92 -7.58
C VAL A 331 13.83 14.25 -7.87
N ASP A 332 14.08 14.53 -9.14
CA ASP A 332 14.65 15.78 -9.63
C ASP A 332 15.99 16.08 -8.91
N GLY A 333 16.98 15.22 -9.15
CA GLY A 333 18.34 15.39 -8.62
C GLY A 333 18.99 16.64 -9.20
N CYS A 334 19.75 17.37 -8.38
CA CYS A 334 20.37 18.65 -8.77
C CYS A 334 21.76 18.46 -9.42
N GLY A 335 22.07 17.25 -9.92
CA GLY A 335 23.29 16.99 -10.70
C GLY A 335 23.28 17.67 -12.06
N ASP A 336 24.46 17.76 -12.68
CA ASP A 336 24.54 18.29 -14.06
C ASP A 336 24.01 17.22 -15.04
N ALA A 337 23.06 17.60 -15.87
CA ALA A 337 22.46 16.72 -16.87
C ALA A 337 23.51 16.16 -17.87
N ALA A 338 24.56 16.92 -18.17
CA ALA A 338 25.66 16.46 -19.03
C ALA A 338 26.45 15.32 -18.36
N ASP A 339 26.70 15.41 -17.05
CA ASP A 339 27.40 14.36 -16.28
C ASP A 339 26.52 13.09 -16.17
N VAL A 340 25.21 13.24 -15.97
CA VAL A 340 24.26 12.12 -15.97
C VAL A 340 24.27 11.41 -17.33
N GLN A 341 24.20 12.17 -18.45
CA GLN A 341 24.25 11.59 -19.79
C GLN A 341 25.61 10.94 -20.10
N ALA A 342 26.73 11.52 -19.66
CA ALA A 342 28.04 10.91 -19.76
C ALA A 342 28.13 9.58 -18.99
N ARG A 343 27.52 9.52 -17.79
CA ARG A 343 27.44 8.30 -16.99
C ARG A 343 26.59 7.21 -17.67
N ILE A 344 25.45 7.58 -18.23
CA ILE A 344 24.61 6.69 -19.04
C ILE A 344 25.39 6.11 -20.22
N ALA A 345 26.14 6.94 -20.94
CA ALA A 345 26.98 6.49 -22.05
C ALA A 345 28.09 5.53 -21.60
N GLN A 346 28.72 5.80 -20.45
CA GLN A 346 29.72 4.93 -19.85
C GLN A 346 29.15 3.55 -19.51
N ILE A 347 27.96 3.49 -18.88
CA ILE A 347 27.31 2.21 -18.54
C ILE A 347 26.96 1.42 -19.81
N LYS A 348 26.47 2.10 -20.88
CA LYS A 348 26.20 1.47 -22.17
C LYS A 348 27.47 0.89 -22.81
N ALA A 349 28.58 1.60 -22.75
CA ALA A 349 29.87 1.12 -23.24
C ALA A 349 30.33 -0.14 -22.46
N GLN A 350 30.28 -0.11 -21.15
CA GLN A 350 30.59 -1.28 -20.28
C GLN A 350 29.70 -2.48 -20.61
N MET A 351 28.41 -2.26 -20.88
CA MET A 351 27.47 -3.30 -21.24
C MET A 351 27.77 -3.93 -22.61
N ALA A 352 28.34 -3.16 -23.53
CA ALA A 352 28.78 -3.65 -24.85
C ALA A 352 30.10 -4.45 -24.78
N GLU A 353 30.97 -4.13 -23.84
CA GLU A 353 32.28 -4.78 -23.67
C GLU A 353 32.23 -6.06 -22.82
N THR A 354 31.26 -6.17 -21.92
CA THR A 354 31.15 -7.34 -21.03
C THR A 354 30.67 -8.59 -21.77
N THR A 355 31.34 -9.72 -21.49
CA THR A 355 30.99 -11.04 -22.01
C THR A 355 30.16 -11.87 -21.02
N SER A 356 29.98 -11.39 -19.79
CA SER A 356 29.22 -12.04 -18.74
C SER A 356 27.75 -11.65 -18.86
N ASP A 357 26.87 -12.61 -19.08
CA ASP A 357 25.42 -12.38 -19.14
C ASP A 357 24.89 -11.80 -17.82
N TYR A 358 25.42 -12.24 -16.70
CA TYR A 358 25.06 -11.74 -15.37
C TYR A 358 25.48 -10.28 -15.17
N ASP A 359 26.70 -9.89 -15.58
CA ASP A 359 27.16 -8.51 -15.46
C ASP A 359 26.38 -7.59 -16.43
N LYS A 360 26.05 -8.12 -17.62
CA LYS A 360 25.22 -7.41 -18.58
C LYS A 360 23.83 -7.12 -18.04
N GLU A 361 23.19 -8.11 -17.40
CA GLU A 361 21.89 -7.94 -16.74
C GLU A 361 21.97 -6.85 -15.65
N LYS A 362 23.02 -6.86 -14.84
CA LYS A 362 23.19 -5.87 -13.75
C LYS A 362 23.56 -4.46 -14.23
N LEU A 363 24.27 -4.35 -15.32
CA LEU A 363 24.52 -3.06 -15.99
C LEU A 363 23.22 -2.54 -16.62
N GLN A 364 22.40 -3.42 -17.20
CA GLN A 364 21.10 -3.06 -17.75
C GLN A 364 20.13 -2.57 -16.65
N GLU A 365 20.12 -3.21 -15.49
CA GLU A 365 19.34 -2.76 -14.31
C GLU A 365 19.78 -1.34 -13.87
N ARG A 366 21.09 -1.09 -13.74
CA ARG A 366 21.62 0.23 -13.40
C ARG A 366 21.26 1.29 -14.45
N LEU A 367 21.41 0.92 -15.73
CA LEU A 367 21.05 1.79 -16.84
C LEU A 367 19.56 2.18 -16.79
N ALA A 368 18.68 1.20 -16.56
CA ALA A 368 17.25 1.44 -16.45
C ALA A 368 16.91 2.39 -15.28
N LYS A 369 17.56 2.20 -14.13
CA LYS A 369 17.37 3.06 -12.95
C LYS A 369 17.83 4.51 -13.17
N LEU A 370 18.93 4.72 -13.90
CA LEU A 370 19.49 6.05 -14.13
C LEU A 370 18.87 6.76 -15.35
N ALA A 371 18.60 6.02 -16.42
CA ALA A 371 18.09 6.58 -17.68
C ALA A 371 16.55 6.66 -17.74
N GLY A 372 15.85 5.91 -16.90
CA GLY A 372 14.38 5.82 -16.91
C GLY A 372 13.67 7.07 -16.42
N GLY A 373 14.35 7.89 -15.63
CA GLY A 373 13.74 9.06 -14.99
C GLY A 373 12.65 8.69 -13.98
N VAL A 374 11.98 9.70 -13.46
CA VAL A 374 10.81 9.57 -12.60
C VAL A 374 9.66 10.37 -13.21
N ALA A 375 8.51 9.72 -13.46
CA ALA A 375 7.30 10.45 -13.79
C ALA A 375 6.66 10.96 -12.49
N VAL A 376 6.42 12.25 -12.42
CA VAL A 376 5.82 12.92 -11.26
C VAL A 376 4.43 13.40 -11.65
N ILE A 377 3.40 12.81 -11.05
CA ILE A 377 2.03 13.32 -11.18
C ILE A 377 1.80 14.30 -10.02
N ARG A 378 1.73 15.59 -10.32
CA ARG A 378 1.43 16.63 -9.34
C ARG A 378 -0.06 16.88 -9.30
N VAL A 379 -0.69 16.48 -8.21
CA VAL A 379 -2.14 16.59 -8.01
C VAL A 379 -2.49 17.98 -7.53
N GLY A 380 -3.29 18.71 -8.31
CA GLY A 380 -3.80 20.02 -7.95
C GLY A 380 -5.32 20.02 -7.82
N ALA A 381 -5.83 20.74 -6.81
CA ALA A 381 -7.26 20.92 -6.59
C ALA A 381 -7.54 22.29 -5.95
N ALA A 382 -8.82 22.67 -5.89
CA ALA A 382 -9.22 23.94 -5.31
C ALA A 382 -9.14 23.96 -3.79
N THR A 383 -9.27 22.81 -3.14
CA THR A 383 -9.24 22.64 -1.69
C THR A 383 -8.28 21.51 -1.28
N GLU A 384 -7.75 21.60 -0.08
CA GLU A 384 -6.86 20.57 0.50
C GLU A 384 -7.57 19.21 0.63
N THR A 385 -8.86 19.23 0.97
CA THR A 385 -9.68 18.00 1.10
C THR A 385 -9.81 17.29 -0.24
N GLU A 386 -10.14 18.03 -1.31
CA GLU A 386 -10.24 17.50 -2.67
C GLU A 386 -8.89 16.98 -3.19
N MET A 387 -7.82 17.72 -2.92
CA MET A 387 -6.47 17.33 -3.31
C MET A 387 -6.04 16.02 -2.66
N LYS A 388 -6.29 15.85 -1.37
CA LYS A 388 -5.98 14.62 -0.63
C LYS A 388 -6.79 13.43 -1.14
N GLU A 389 -8.08 13.62 -1.40
CA GLU A 389 -8.93 12.59 -1.96
C GLU A 389 -8.45 12.17 -3.36
N MET A 390 -8.18 13.13 -4.23
CA MET A 390 -7.69 12.86 -5.59
C MET A 390 -6.32 12.17 -5.58
N LYS A 391 -5.44 12.53 -4.65
CA LYS A 391 -4.12 11.90 -4.47
C LYS A 391 -4.26 10.42 -4.09
N LEU A 392 -5.11 10.07 -3.11
CA LEU A 392 -5.38 8.69 -2.72
C LEU A 392 -5.93 7.88 -3.89
N ARG A 393 -6.88 8.43 -4.61
CA ARG A 393 -7.48 7.81 -5.79
C ARG A 393 -6.45 7.53 -6.91
N MET A 394 -5.51 8.46 -7.13
CA MET A 394 -4.43 8.25 -8.10
C MET A 394 -3.41 7.21 -7.62
N GLU A 395 -3.11 7.16 -6.30
CA GLU A 395 -2.25 6.14 -5.72
C GLU A 395 -2.84 4.73 -5.94
N ASP A 396 -4.14 4.55 -5.70
CA ASP A 396 -4.85 3.30 -5.95
C ASP A 396 -4.82 2.92 -7.43
N ALA A 397 -5.11 3.87 -8.34
CA ALA A 397 -5.07 3.64 -9.78
C ALA A 397 -3.69 3.21 -10.27
N LEU A 398 -2.63 3.83 -9.77
CA LEU A 398 -1.25 3.47 -10.10
C LEU A 398 -0.92 2.05 -9.61
N ASN A 399 -1.30 1.72 -8.38
CA ASN A 399 -1.05 0.40 -7.79
C ASN A 399 -1.85 -0.70 -8.51
N ALA A 400 -3.13 -0.45 -8.81
CA ALA A 400 -3.97 -1.36 -9.61
C ALA A 400 -3.35 -1.62 -10.99
N THR A 401 -2.83 -0.58 -11.62
CA THR A 401 -2.19 -0.71 -12.94
C THR A 401 -0.90 -1.52 -12.88
N ARG A 402 -0.05 -1.31 -11.86
CA ARG A 402 1.13 -2.13 -11.62
C ARG A 402 0.76 -3.60 -11.39
N ALA A 403 -0.24 -3.85 -10.55
CA ALA A 403 -0.74 -5.20 -10.30
C ALA A 403 -1.27 -5.89 -11.59
N ALA A 404 -1.92 -5.13 -12.48
CA ALA A 404 -2.39 -5.62 -13.78
C ALA A 404 -1.26 -5.93 -14.76
N VAL A 405 -0.18 -5.13 -14.74
CA VAL A 405 1.01 -5.42 -15.55
C VAL A 405 1.74 -6.68 -15.08
N GLU A 406 1.75 -6.93 -13.75
CA GLU A 406 2.43 -8.09 -13.16
C GLU A 406 1.70 -9.42 -13.43
N GLU A 407 0.39 -9.51 -13.22
CA GLU A 407 -0.36 -10.77 -13.24
C GLU A 407 -1.51 -10.79 -14.26
N GLY A 408 -1.66 -9.72 -15.05
CA GLY A 408 -2.75 -9.61 -16.03
C GLY A 408 -4.06 -9.11 -15.44
N ILE A 409 -5.09 -9.15 -16.28
CA ILE A 409 -6.43 -8.62 -16.02
C ILE A 409 -7.49 -9.70 -16.12
N VAL A 410 -8.57 -9.54 -15.37
CA VAL A 410 -9.77 -10.39 -15.39
C VAL A 410 -11.02 -9.52 -15.60
N ALA A 411 -12.15 -10.15 -15.85
CA ALA A 411 -13.45 -9.47 -15.89
C ALA A 411 -13.75 -8.79 -14.53
N GLY A 412 -13.92 -7.47 -14.54
CA GLY A 412 -14.07 -6.68 -13.33
C GLY A 412 -15.46 -6.72 -12.70
N GLY A 413 -15.69 -5.83 -11.73
CA GLY A 413 -16.99 -5.68 -11.07
C GLY A 413 -17.47 -6.90 -10.29
N GLY A 414 -16.55 -7.75 -9.83
CA GLY A 414 -16.87 -9.00 -9.14
C GLY A 414 -17.22 -10.17 -10.05
N THR A 415 -17.21 -9.99 -11.39
CA THR A 415 -17.56 -11.04 -12.37
C THR A 415 -16.61 -12.22 -12.28
N ALA A 416 -15.29 -12.00 -12.17
CA ALA A 416 -14.30 -13.06 -12.04
C ALA A 416 -14.55 -13.98 -10.83
N TYR A 417 -15.06 -13.45 -9.71
CA TYR A 417 -15.46 -14.26 -8.55
C TYR A 417 -16.69 -15.12 -8.86
N ILE A 418 -17.67 -14.58 -9.59
CA ILE A 418 -18.88 -15.34 -9.97
C ILE A 418 -18.51 -16.50 -10.91
N GLU A 419 -17.59 -16.28 -11.84
CA GLU A 419 -17.08 -17.35 -12.71
C GLU A 419 -16.30 -18.41 -11.94
N ALA A 420 -15.49 -18.00 -10.95
CA ALA A 420 -14.77 -18.93 -10.07
C ALA A 420 -15.74 -19.80 -9.24
N CYS A 421 -16.97 -19.34 -8.95
CA CYS A 421 -17.98 -20.15 -8.26
C CYS A 421 -18.19 -21.50 -8.91
N LYS A 422 -18.20 -21.60 -10.26
CA LYS A 422 -18.42 -22.86 -10.99
C LYS A 422 -17.40 -23.95 -10.59
N LYS A 423 -16.14 -23.56 -10.38
CA LYS A 423 -15.07 -24.49 -9.97
C LYS A 423 -15.18 -24.87 -8.50
N VAL A 424 -15.58 -23.91 -7.65
CA VAL A 424 -15.78 -24.17 -6.22
C VAL A 424 -17.03 -25.00 -5.99
N GLU A 425 -18.11 -24.82 -6.76
CA GLU A 425 -19.30 -25.67 -6.73
C GLU A 425 -18.94 -27.14 -7.05
N ALA A 426 -18.19 -27.38 -8.12
CA ALA A 426 -17.71 -28.72 -8.47
C ALA A 426 -16.83 -29.34 -7.37
N LEU A 427 -15.99 -28.54 -6.71
CA LEU A 427 -15.23 -29.00 -5.53
C LEU A 427 -16.16 -29.36 -4.37
N ALA A 428 -17.15 -28.53 -4.07
CA ALA A 428 -18.07 -28.77 -2.96
C ALA A 428 -18.92 -30.03 -3.13
N GLU A 429 -19.20 -30.47 -4.36
CA GLU A 429 -19.91 -31.73 -4.66
C GLU A 429 -19.14 -32.97 -4.23
N ILE A 430 -17.80 -32.93 -4.25
CA ILE A 430 -16.96 -34.06 -3.84
C ILE A 430 -16.49 -34.03 -2.40
N LEU A 431 -16.80 -32.95 -1.66
CA LEU A 431 -16.52 -32.82 -0.23
C LEU A 431 -17.71 -33.27 0.61
N TYR A 432 -17.45 -33.63 1.88
CA TYR A 432 -18.46 -34.14 2.80
C TYR A 432 -18.42 -33.43 4.16
N GLY A 433 -19.58 -33.39 4.86
CA GLY A 433 -19.71 -32.86 6.22
C GLY A 433 -19.25 -31.41 6.33
N ASP A 434 -18.57 -31.09 7.42
CA ASP A 434 -18.12 -29.72 7.71
C ASP A 434 -17.05 -29.20 6.73
N GLU A 435 -16.35 -30.08 6.04
CA GLU A 435 -15.42 -29.65 4.97
C GLU A 435 -16.17 -29.11 3.76
N LYS A 436 -17.29 -29.76 3.37
CA LYS A 436 -18.22 -29.24 2.36
C LYS A 436 -18.79 -27.90 2.79
N THR A 437 -19.27 -27.80 4.04
CA THR A 437 -19.80 -26.57 4.59
C THR A 437 -18.77 -25.42 4.55
N GLY A 438 -17.50 -25.74 4.82
CA GLY A 438 -16.40 -24.77 4.66
C GLY A 438 -16.24 -24.26 3.22
N ALA A 439 -16.36 -25.13 2.22
CA ALA A 439 -16.34 -24.72 0.82
C ALA A 439 -17.57 -23.88 0.44
N GLU A 440 -18.75 -24.23 0.93
CA GLU A 440 -20.00 -23.47 0.70
C GLU A 440 -19.96 -22.07 1.31
N ILE A 441 -19.26 -21.88 2.44
CA ILE A 441 -19.01 -20.54 3.02
C ILE A 441 -18.24 -19.66 2.05
N VAL A 442 -17.16 -20.17 1.46
CA VAL A 442 -16.38 -19.43 0.46
C VAL A 442 -17.20 -19.17 -0.80
N LEU A 443 -17.91 -20.19 -1.30
CA LEU A 443 -18.78 -20.07 -2.46
C LEU A 443 -19.82 -18.95 -2.29
N LYS A 444 -20.38 -18.82 -1.11
CA LYS A 444 -21.32 -17.74 -0.80
C LYS A 444 -20.62 -16.38 -0.73
N ALA A 445 -19.42 -16.33 -0.17
CA ALA A 445 -18.67 -15.10 -0.04
C ALA A 445 -18.17 -14.55 -1.40
N LEU A 446 -17.85 -15.41 -2.36
CA LEU A 446 -17.46 -15.00 -3.73
C LEU A 446 -18.54 -14.16 -4.43
N GLN A 447 -19.79 -14.26 -4.02
CA GLN A 447 -20.90 -13.49 -4.58
C GLN A 447 -21.04 -12.09 -3.96
N ALA A 448 -20.45 -11.87 -2.79
CA ALA A 448 -20.65 -10.65 -2.01
C ALA A 448 -20.14 -9.37 -2.71
N PRO A 449 -19.00 -9.34 -3.42
CA PRO A 449 -18.57 -8.13 -4.12
C PRO A 449 -19.60 -7.64 -5.14
N LEU A 450 -20.03 -8.48 -6.07
CA LEU A 450 -21.04 -8.12 -7.06
C LEU A 450 -22.39 -7.75 -6.41
N PHE A 451 -22.79 -8.49 -5.37
CA PHE A 451 -24.01 -8.19 -4.61
C PHE A 451 -23.98 -6.76 -4.07
N HIS A 452 -22.88 -6.35 -3.43
CA HIS A 452 -22.78 -5.02 -2.84
C HIS A 452 -22.59 -3.91 -3.87
N ILE A 453 -21.91 -4.16 -4.99
CA ILE A 453 -21.85 -3.23 -6.12
C ILE A 453 -23.25 -2.92 -6.63
N ALA A 454 -24.08 -3.94 -6.83
CA ALA A 454 -25.46 -3.78 -7.26
C ALA A 454 -26.32 -3.09 -6.19
N ALA A 455 -26.18 -3.44 -4.93
CA ALA A 455 -26.90 -2.82 -3.81
C ALA A 455 -26.55 -1.33 -3.65
N ASN A 456 -25.27 -0.96 -3.79
CA ASN A 456 -24.84 0.44 -3.78
C ASN A 456 -25.37 1.24 -4.99
N ALA A 457 -25.68 0.55 -6.08
CA ALA A 457 -26.39 1.13 -7.24
C ALA A 457 -27.92 1.25 -7.04
N GLY A 458 -28.44 0.81 -5.89
CA GLY A 458 -29.87 0.87 -5.58
C GLY A 458 -30.68 -0.31 -6.14
N LEU A 459 -30.02 -1.38 -6.56
CA LEU A 459 -30.66 -2.56 -7.16
C LEU A 459 -30.68 -3.75 -6.18
N GLU A 460 -31.51 -4.74 -6.47
CA GLU A 460 -31.54 -5.99 -5.72
C GLU A 460 -30.35 -6.88 -6.09
N GLY A 461 -29.33 -6.91 -5.21
CA GLY A 461 -28.05 -7.58 -5.47
C GLY A 461 -28.20 -9.07 -5.78
N ALA A 462 -29.13 -9.77 -5.12
CA ALA A 462 -29.38 -11.19 -5.38
C ALA A 462 -29.86 -11.46 -6.81
N VAL A 463 -30.70 -10.58 -7.37
CA VAL A 463 -31.18 -10.70 -8.73
C VAL A 463 -30.06 -10.50 -9.73
N VAL A 464 -29.19 -9.50 -9.49
CA VAL A 464 -28.03 -9.23 -10.35
C VAL A 464 -27.05 -10.40 -10.34
N VAL A 465 -26.71 -10.91 -9.15
CA VAL A 465 -25.82 -12.07 -9.00
C VAL A 465 -26.35 -13.29 -9.76
N ASN A 466 -27.64 -13.61 -9.63
CA ASN A 466 -28.23 -14.75 -10.33
C ASN A 466 -28.19 -14.58 -11.85
N LYS A 467 -28.49 -13.40 -12.37
CA LYS A 467 -28.41 -13.14 -13.82
C LYS A 467 -26.98 -13.28 -14.36
N VAL A 468 -25.97 -12.82 -13.61
CA VAL A 468 -24.57 -12.99 -14.04
C VAL A 468 -24.13 -14.46 -13.96
N LYS A 469 -24.60 -15.23 -12.97
CA LYS A 469 -24.34 -16.68 -12.88
C LYS A 469 -24.89 -17.46 -14.08
N GLU A 470 -26.05 -17.05 -14.60
CA GLU A 470 -26.72 -17.68 -15.74
C GLU A 470 -26.16 -17.20 -17.10
N ALA A 471 -25.41 -16.11 -17.10
CA ALA A 471 -24.83 -15.53 -18.31
C ALA A 471 -23.62 -16.35 -18.83
N ALA A 472 -23.21 -16.07 -20.05
CA ALA A 472 -21.98 -16.61 -20.62
C ALA A 472 -20.75 -16.04 -19.89
N ASP A 473 -19.63 -16.78 -19.91
CA ASP A 473 -18.37 -16.33 -19.33
C ASP A 473 -17.95 -14.98 -19.94
N GLY A 474 -17.42 -14.08 -19.10
CA GLY A 474 -17.06 -12.71 -19.46
C GLY A 474 -18.22 -11.70 -19.41
N ILE A 475 -19.48 -12.15 -19.32
CA ILE A 475 -20.63 -11.27 -19.18
C ILE A 475 -20.85 -10.92 -17.70
N GLY A 476 -20.74 -9.64 -17.36
CA GLY A 476 -20.95 -9.11 -16.03
C GLY A 476 -21.96 -7.97 -16.02
N PHE A 477 -22.07 -7.33 -14.86
CA PHE A 477 -22.99 -6.22 -14.64
C PHE A 477 -22.25 -4.88 -14.58
N ASN A 478 -22.51 -4.01 -15.57
CA ASN A 478 -22.06 -2.61 -15.53
C ASN A 478 -23.02 -1.81 -14.61
N ALA A 479 -22.58 -1.56 -13.39
CA ALA A 479 -23.41 -0.87 -12.39
C ALA A 479 -23.60 0.62 -12.67
N LEU A 480 -22.74 1.24 -13.50
CA LEU A 480 -22.88 2.64 -13.89
C LEU A 480 -24.08 2.83 -14.83
N GLU A 481 -24.16 1.99 -15.85
CA GLU A 481 -25.20 2.02 -16.89
C GLU A 481 -26.38 1.07 -16.62
N GLU A 482 -26.28 0.23 -15.57
CA GLU A 482 -27.29 -0.77 -15.19
C GLU A 482 -27.58 -1.82 -16.29
N THR A 483 -26.53 -2.18 -17.05
CA THR A 483 -26.62 -3.10 -18.19
C THR A 483 -25.74 -4.33 -17.99
N TYR A 484 -26.04 -5.42 -18.70
CA TYR A 484 -25.22 -6.63 -18.73
C TYR A 484 -24.38 -6.63 -20.00
N VAL A 485 -23.07 -6.65 -19.84
CA VAL A 485 -22.10 -6.47 -20.93
C VAL A 485 -20.92 -7.44 -20.83
N ASP A 486 -20.21 -7.64 -21.93
CA ASP A 486 -18.88 -8.27 -21.91
C ASP A 486 -17.92 -7.30 -21.21
N MET A 487 -17.51 -7.67 -20.01
CA MET A 487 -16.74 -6.79 -19.11
C MET A 487 -15.40 -6.38 -19.71
N ILE A 488 -14.70 -7.32 -20.36
CA ILE A 488 -13.39 -7.03 -20.98
C ILE A 488 -13.56 -6.06 -22.16
N LYS A 489 -14.55 -6.27 -23.03
CA LYS A 489 -14.81 -5.38 -24.16
C LYS A 489 -15.31 -4.01 -23.71
N ALA A 490 -16.12 -3.96 -22.65
CA ALA A 490 -16.58 -2.71 -22.05
C ALA A 490 -15.46 -1.96 -21.31
N GLY A 491 -14.29 -2.60 -21.11
CA GLY A 491 -13.17 -2.00 -20.40
C GLY A 491 -13.32 -2.00 -18.88
N ILE A 492 -14.24 -2.80 -18.33
CA ILE A 492 -14.44 -2.96 -16.89
C ILE A 492 -13.53 -4.12 -16.44
N LEU A 493 -12.33 -3.77 -16.02
CA LEU A 493 -11.20 -4.68 -15.81
C LEU A 493 -10.72 -4.59 -14.38
N ASP A 494 -10.49 -5.74 -13.74
CA ASP A 494 -9.83 -5.83 -12.44
C ASP A 494 -8.45 -6.51 -12.59
N PRO A 495 -7.41 -6.08 -11.86
CA PRO A 495 -6.14 -6.80 -11.83
C PRO A 495 -6.31 -8.19 -11.19
N ALA A 496 -5.78 -9.23 -11.82
CA ALA A 496 -5.85 -10.59 -11.28
C ALA A 496 -5.17 -10.70 -9.91
N LYS A 497 -4.05 -10.01 -9.72
CA LYS A 497 -3.32 -9.93 -8.45
C LYS A 497 -4.19 -9.34 -7.33
N VAL A 498 -4.90 -8.25 -7.58
CA VAL A 498 -5.83 -7.62 -6.63
C VAL A 498 -6.94 -8.58 -6.25
N THR A 499 -7.61 -9.16 -7.28
CA THR A 499 -8.74 -10.06 -7.10
C THR A 499 -8.37 -11.29 -6.25
N ARG A 500 -7.25 -11.98 -6.57
CA ARG A 500 -6.85 -13.16 -5.80
C ARG A 500 -6.35 -12.83 -4.40
N SER A 501 -5.55 -11.75 -4.24
CA SER A 501 -4.98 -11.38 -2.94
C SER A 501 -6.07 -10.96 -1.95
N ALA A 502 -7.11 -10.26 -2.41
CA ALA A 502 -8.27 -9.93 -1.61
C ALA A 502 -8.96 -11.18 -1.05
N LEU A 503 -9.12 -12.22 -1.87
CA LEU A 503 -9.73 -13.50 -1.46
C LEU A 503 -8.83 -14.27 -0.48
N GLU A 504 -7.54 -14.36 -0.76
CA GLU A 504 -6.55 -15.06 0.08
C GLU A 504 -6.48 -14.44 1.48
N ASN A 505 -6.36 -13.10 1.57
CA ASN A 505 -6.29 -12.37 2.84
C ASN A 505 -7.60 -12.45 3.61
N ALA A 506 -8.75 -12.31 2.93
CA ALA A 506 -10.06 -12.48 3.53
C ALA A 506 -10.24 -13.87 4.15
N THR A 507 -9.88 -14.92 3.42
CA THR A 507 -9.98 -16.31 3.92
C THR A 507 -9.02 -16.57 5.07
N SER A 508 -7.81 -16.05 5.01
CA SER A 508 -6.80 -16.22 6.07
C SER A 508 -7.33 -15.73 7.42
N VAL A 509 -7.83 -14.50 7.47
CA VAL A 509 -8.34 -13.92 8.72
C VAL A 509 -9.68 -14.54 9.09
N ALA A 510 -10.62 -14.68 8.16
CA ALA A 510 -11.92 -15.27 8.45
C ALA A 510 -11.81 -16.70 9.01
N SER A 511 -11.01 -17.55 8.38
CA SER A 511 -10.81 -18.93 8.83
C SER A 511 -10.14 -19.02 10.21
N THR A 512 -9.27 -18.07 10.54
CA THR A 512 -8.60 -17.99 11.85
C THR A 512 -9.57 -17.52 12.92
N LEU A 513 -10.36 -16.47 12.62
CA LEU A 513 -11.38 -15.95 13.54
C LEU A 513 -12.43 -17.03 13.88
N LEU A 514 -12.87 -17.81 12.89
CA LEU A 514 -13.86 -18.87 13.09
C LEU A 514 -13.35 -20.01 14.00
N THR A 515 -12.05 -20.16 14.20
CA THR A 515 -11.48 -21.14 15.16
C THR A 515 -11.34 -20.58 16.57
N THR A 516 -11.73 -19.32 16.82
CA THR A 516 -11.59 -18.67 18.12
C THR A 516 -12.71 -19.13 19.08
N GLU A 517 -12.32 -19.51 20.30
CA GLU A 517 -13.26 -19.93 21.37
C GLU A 517 -13.29 -18.95 22.54
N SER A 518 -12.20 -18.21 22.78
CA SER A 518 -12.12 -17.23 23.86
C SER A 518 -11.45 -15.95 23.42
N VAL A 519 -11.86 -14.85 24.03
CA VAL A 519 -11.30 -13.51 23.80
C VAL A 519 -10.89 -12.90 25.14
N VAL A 520 -9.67 -12.37 25.21
CA VAL A 520 -9.07 -11.82 26.42
C VAL A 520 -8.81 -10.33 26.25
N ALA A 521 -9.54 -9.49 26.98
CA ALA A 521 -9.38 -8.05 26.95
C ALA A 521 -8.67 -7.53 28.21
N THR A 522 -8.00 -6.39 28.08
CA THR A 522 -7.46 -5.65 29.25
C THR A 522 -8.56 -4.80 29.85
N ILE A 523 -8.79 -4.91 31.14
CA ILE A 523 -9.72 -4.03 31.85
C ILE A 523 -9.09 -2.65 31.94
N LYS A 524 -9.77 -1.64 31.36
CA LYS A 524 -9.38 -0.22 31.56
C LYS A 524 -9.75 0.16 32.99
N GLU A 525 -8.77 0.34 33.84
CA GLU A 525 -9.00 0.95 35.17
C GLU A 525 -9.47 2.38 34.97
N PRO A 526 -10.52 2.83 35.69
CA PRO A 526 -10.90 4.22 35.64
C PRO A 526 -9.70 5.08 36.06
N ALA A 527 -9.42 6.13 35.30
CA ALA A 527 -8.35 7.06 35.66
C ALA A 527 -8.56 7.50 37.13
N PRO A 528 -7.51 7.50 37.98
CA PRO A 528 -7.65 7.97 39.35
C PRO A 528 -8.24 9.39 39.29
N ALA A 529 -9.30 9.61 40.08
CA ALA A 529 -9.94 10.92 40.17
C ALA A 529 -8.86 11.95 40.47
N ALA A 530 -8.79 13.03 39.68
CA ALA A 530 -7.88 14.11 39.94
C ALA A 530 -8.06 14.57 41.42
N PRO A 531 -6.98 14.72 42.20
CA PRO A 531 -7.11 15.19 43.58
C PRO A 531 -7.92 16.49 43.56
N ALA A 532 -8.97 16.54 44.40
CA ALA A 532 -9.79 17.72 44.55
C ALA A 532 -8.87 18.88 44.86
N ALA A 533 -8.99 19.97 44.08
CA ALA A 533 -8.24 21.18 44.34
C ALA A 533 -8.46 21.57 45.83
N PRO A 534 -7.40 21.92 46.58
CA PRO A 534 -7.57 22.34 47.97
C PRO A 534 -8.49 23.53 47.98
N ASP A 535 -9.56 23.40 48.75
CA ASP A 535 -10.51 24.47 49.04
C ASP A 535 -9.73 25.64 49.69
N MET A 536 -9.43 26.64 48.93
CA MET A 536 -8.90 27.93 49.43
C MET A 536 -10.05 28.67 50.10
N GLY A 537 -10.57 28.06 51.18
CA GLY A 537 -11.51 28.70 52.08
C GLY A 537 -10.95 29.96 52.67
N GLY A 538 -11.62 31.02 52.42
CA GLY A 538 -11.64 32.38 52.90
C GLY A 538 -10.57 32.88 53.88
N MET A 539 -9.85 33.87 53.48
CA MET A 539 -9.38 34.95 54.38
C MET A 539 -10.08 36.22 53.94
N TYR A 540 -11.07 36.60 54.75
CA TYR A 540 -11.45 37.98 54.91
C TYR A 540 -10.56 38.62 55.97
#